data_cf782f00e1111d6879d718856496358d
#
_entry.id   cf782f00e1111d6879d718856496358d
#
_cell.length_a   1.000
_cell.length_b   1.000
_cell.length_c   1.000
_cell.angle_alpha   90.00
_cell.angle_beta   90.00
_cell.angle_gamma   90.00
#
_symmetry.space_group_name_H-M   'P 1'
#
loop_
_entity.id
_entity.type
_entity.pdbx_description
1 polymer ?
#
loop_
_entity_poly.entity_id
_entity_poly.type
_entity_poly.pdbx_seq_one_letter_code
_entity_poly.pdbx_strand_id
1 'polypeptide(L)'
;MSTSTEIDAPLAAAPAPVGGSRRRGQLSRRLSLLLIAPLILLLGWTFFLPITRLLLTSFTEPVFGFSNYERLWTEPLYLQVFIRTLWIASACTVFALILGYPVAMLMARHGGKFAIFATMCVLIPLWTSVLVRSYAWVIVLERNGLINSWLMARGLISQPLKLLYTNGAVLMAMTHVLLPFMVLPIATALKSVPPDLPKAALNLGASRLRVFWSVTLPLSLPGVFAGCLIVFVMALGFYVTPALLGGPRTLMLATLIGQQAIELLNWPFAGAISLVLLVLSLGITVTFKRLLKLDRVVAHD
;
A
#
# COMPACT_ATOMS: atom_id res chain seq x y z
N MET A 1 -47.49 -78.74 -4.98
CA MET A 1 -47.21 -78.31 -6.41
C MET A 1 -47.39 -76.84 -6.49
N SER A 2 -46.33 -76.10 -6.38
CA SER A 2 -46.31 -74.64 -6.58
C SER A 2 -45.02 -74.30 -7.27
N THR A 3 -45.14 -73.97 -8.51
CA THR A 3 -44.05 -73.55 -9.40
C THR A 3 -43.71 -72.07 -9.10
N SER A 4 -42.53 -71.82 -8.59
CA SER A 4 -41.95 -70.49 -8.45
C SER A 4 -41.37 -70.02 -9.77
N THR A 5 -41.96 -68.98 -10.35
CA THR A 5 -41.48 -68.30 -11.53
C THR A 5 -40.44 -67.28 -11.06
N GLU A 6 -39.19 -67.54 -11.41
CA GLU A 6 -38.06 -66.65 -11.25
C GLU A 6 -38.10 -65.57 -12.37
N ILE A 7 -38.28 -64.32 -11.99
CA ILE A 7 -38.29 -63.19 -12.91
C ILE A 7 -36.86 -62.72 -13.04
N ASP A 8 -36.21 -63.04 -14.15
CA ASP A 8 -34.92 -62.44 -14.57
C ASP A 8 -35.07 -60.93 -14.79
N ALA A 9 -34.48 -60.12 -13.91
CA ALA A 9 -34.32 -58.70 -14.11
C ALA A 9 -33.07 -58.42 -14.96
N PRO A 10 -33.17 -57.65 -16.04
CA PRO A 10 -32.01 -57.36 -16.87
C PRO A 10 -30.99 -56.52 -16.10
N LEU A 11 -29.72 -56.95 -16.09
CA LEU A 11 -28.57 -56.20 -15.57
C LEU A 11 -28.53 -54.79 -16.23
N ALA A 12 -28.70 -53.78 -15.39
CA ALA A 12 -28.51 -52.40 -15.78
C ALA A 12 -27.07 -52.21 -16.29
N ALA A 13 -26.92 -51.83 -17.58
CA ALA A 13 -25.64 -51.53 -18.17
C ALA A 13 -24.94 -50.38 -17.39
N ALA A 14 -23.72 -50.65 -16.97
CA ALA A 14 -22.86 -49.63 -16.33
C ALA A 14 -22.71 -48.43 -17.25
N PRO A 15 -22.82 -47.19 -16.67
CA PRO A 15 -22.63 -45.99 -17.48
C PRO A 15 -21.21 -45.99 -18.05
N ALA A 16 -21.08 -45.77 -19.35
CA ALA A 16 -19.82 -45.62 -20.04
C ALA A 16 -18.99 -44.49 -19.37
N PRO A 17 -17.66 -44.66 -19.25
CA PRO A 17 -16.81 -43.60 -18.69
C PRO A 17 -16.89 -42.38 -19.60
N VAL A 18 -17.39 -41.26 -19.06
CA VAL A 18 -17.33 -39.95 -19.72
C VAL A 18 -15.86 -39.53 -19.76
N GLY A 19 -15.15 -40.18 -20.68
CA GLY A 19 -13.79 -39.88 -21.01
C GLY A 19 -13.73 -38.66 -21.93
N GLY A 20 -13.26 -37.57 -21.36
CA GLY A 20 -13.04 -36.34 -22.12
C GLY A 20 -12.51 -35.23 -21.21
N SER A 21 -11.43 -35.49 -20.46
CA SER A 21 -10.61 -34.41 -20.01
C SER A 21 -10.08 -33.67 -21.21
N ARG A 22 -10.78 -32.60 -21.66
CA ARG A 22 -10.22 -31.63 -22.60
C ARG A 22 -8.90 -31.17 -21.95
N ARG A 23 -7.80 -31.78 -22.41
CA ARG A 23 -6.46 -31.21 -22.23
C ARG A 23 -6.57 -29.78 -22.72
N ARG A 24 -6.79 -28.83 -21.81
CA ARG A 24 -6.57 -27.40 -22.07
C ARG A 24 -5.20 -27.35 -22.73
N GLY A 25 -5.15 -26.99 -24.00
CA GLY A 25 -3.93 -26.94 -24.78
C GLY A 25 -2.93 -26.04 -24.04
N GLN A 26 -2.04 -26.68 -23.30
CA GLN A 26 -0.91 -25.97 -22.71
C GLN A 26 -0.04 -25.55 -23.88
N LEU A 27 -0.07 -24.26 -24.20
CA LEU A 27 0.82 -23.65 -25.16
C LEU A 27 2.25 -24.12 -24.86
N SER A 28 2.98 -24.57 -25.85
CA SER A 28 4.38 -24.98 -25.65
C SER A 28 5.14 -23.81 -24.99
N ARG A 29 6.03 -24.09 -24.06
CA ARG A 29 6.80 -23.06 -23.34
C ARG A 29 7.49 -22.08 -24.31
N ARG A 30 7.92 -22.58 -25.49
CA ARG A 30 8.52 -21.75 -26.55
C ARG A 30 7.50 -20.79 -27.16
N LEU A 31 6.28 -21.23 -27.44
CA LEU A 31 5.23 -20.41 -28.01
C LEU A 31 4.75 -19.34 -27.02
N SER A 32 4.64 -19.70 -25.73
CA SER A 32 4.32 -18.74 -24.67
C SER A 32 5.40 -17.66 -24.54
N LEU A 33 6.69 -18.04 -24.57
CA LEU A 33 7.80 -17.10 -24.56
C LEU A 33 7.81 -16.19 -25.79
N LEU A 34 7.54 -16.72 -26.97
CA LEU A 34 7.49 -15.95 -28.22
C LEU A 34 6.34 -14.95 -28.25
N LEU A 35 5.19 -15.31 -27.67
CA LEU A 35 4.05 -14.40 -27.52
C LEU A 35 4.30 -13.28 -26.49
N ILE A 36 5.07 -13.55 -25.44
CA ILE A 36 5.37 -12.56 -24.38
C ILE A 36 6.61 -11.72 -24.75
N ALA A 37 7.49 -12.23 -25.61
CA ALA A 37 8.74 -11.56 -26.01
C ALA A 37 8.55 -10.10 -26.47
N PRO A 38 7.62 -9.74 -27.36
CA PRO A 38 7.45 -8.37 -27.80
C PRO A 38 7.05 -7.43 -26.65
N LEU A 39 6.23 -7.91 -25.71
CA LEU A 39 5.85 -7.14 -24.53
C LEU A 39 7.04 -6.93 -23.58
N ILE A 40 7.85 -7.97 -23.34
CA ILE A 40 9.05 -7.88 -22.51
C ILE A 40 10.08 -6.94 -23.15
N LEU A 41 10.28 -7.01 -24.47
CA LEU A 41 11.18 -6.12 -25.20
C LEU A 41 10.70 -4.67 -25.14
N LEU A 42 9.40 -4.44 -25.36
CA LEU A 42 8.82 -3.10 -25.26
C LEU A 42 9.01 -2.51 -23.85
N LEU A 43 8.65 -3.25 -22.79
CA LEU A 43 8.83 -2.82 -21.40
C LEU A 43 10.32 -2.64 -21.05
N GLY A 44 11.19 -3.54 -21.53
CA GLY A 44 12.64 -3.43 -21.35
C GLY A 44 13.19 -2.14 -21.95
N TRP A 45 12.81 -1.86 -23.18
CA TRP A 45 13.27 -0.68 -23.89
C TRP A 45 12.71 0.63 -23.31
N THR A 46 11.40 0.70 -23.10
CA THR A 46 10.74 1.95 -22.71
C THR A 46 10.86 2.28 -21.22
N PHE A 47 11.02 1.27 -20.37
CA PHE A 47 11.02 1.46 -18.92
C PHE A 47 12.42 1.27 -18.30
N PHE A 48 13.07 0.12 -18.56
CA PHE A 48 14.36 -0.15 -17.92
C PHE A 48 15.51 0.69 -18.47
N LEU A 49 15.52 0.98 -19.76
CA LEU A 49 16.62 1.73 -20.37
C LEU A 49 16.73 3.17 -19.85
N PRO A 50 15.63 3.98 -19.77
CA PRO A 50 15.70 5.34 -19.17
C PRO A 50 16.11 5.30 -17.71
N ILE A 51 15.56 4.38 -16.92
CA ILE A 51 15.91 4.23 -15.48
C ILE A 51 17.39 3.88 -15.34
N THR A 52 17.88 2.90 -16.09
CA THR A 52 19.28 2.49 -16.04
C THR A 52 20.20 3.64 -16.44
N ARG A 53 19.86 4.39 -17.49
CA ARG A 53 20.62 5.59 -17.87
C ARG A 53 20.66 6.62 -16.75
N LEU A 54 19.51 6.96 -16.15
CA LEU A 54 19.45 7.90 -15.04
C LEU A 54 20.31 7.44 -13.85
N LEU A 55 20.29 6.17 -13.53
CA LEU A 55 21.11 5.62 -12.45
C LEU A 55 22.60 5.60 -12.80
N LEU A 56 22.95 5.33 -14.06
CA LEU A 56 24.34 5.36 -14.51
C LEU A 56 24.91 6.78 -14.51
N THR A 57 24.15 7.79 -14.96
CA THR A 57 24.62 9.19 -14.92
C THR A 57 24.94 9.67 -13.52
N SER A 58 24.32 9.09 -12.48
CA SER A 58 24.64 9.42 -11.09
C SER A 58 26.07 9.07 -10.67
N PHE A 59 26.72 8.13 -11.37
CA PHE A 59 28.11 7.73 -11.15
C PHE A 59 29.11 8.32 -12.16
N THR A 60 28.63 8.68 -13.34
CA THR A 60 29.50 9.08 -14.46
C THR A 60 29.62 10.60 -14.64
N GLU A 61 28.67 11.36 -14.09
CA GLU A 61 28.62 12.82 -14.28
C GLU A 61 28.57 13.57 -12.93
N PRO A 62 29.18 14.76 -12.80
CA PRO A 62 30.06 15.44 -13.80
C PRO A 62 31.43 14.79 -13.92
N VAL A 63 31.85 13.97 -12.93
CA VAL A 63 33.10 13.22 -12.89
C VAL A 63 32.76 11.81 -12.41
N PHE A 64 33.42 10.81 -13.00
CA PHE A 64 33.23 9.42 -12.55
C PHE A 64 33.62 9.27 -11.09
N GLY A 65 32.66 8.84 -10.24
CA GLY A 65 32.88 8.68 -8.81
C GLY A 65 31.60 8.72 -7.98
N PHE A 66 31.78 8.93 -6.69
CA PHE A 66 30.71 8.94 -5.70
C PHE A 66 30.38 10.35 -5.18
N SER A 67 30.81 11.40 -5.85
CA SER A 67 30.65 12.78 -5.41
C SER A 67 29.19 13.19 -5.17
N ASN A 68 28.24 12.71 -6.02
CA ASN A 68 26.81 12.93 -5.85
C ASN A 68 26.28 12.27 -4.56
N TYR A 69 26.82 11.13 -4.19
CA TYR A 69 26.42 10.41 -2.97
C TYR A 69 27.06 11.01 -1.73
N GLU A 70 28.33 11.43 -1.81
CA GLU A 70 29.00 12.15 -0.73
C GLU A 70 28.24 13.42 -0.38
N ARG A 71 27.87 14.20 -1.41
CA ARG A 71 27.05 15.40 -1.26
C ARG A 71 25.72 15.14 -0.51
N LEU A 72 25.08 13.99 -0.75
CA LEU A 72 23.83 13.64 -0.10
C LEU A 72 23.98 13.47 1.43
N TRP A 73 25.17 13.02 1.89
CA TRP A 73 25.42 12.76 3.31
C TRP A 73 26.19 13.90 4.01
N THR A 74 26.94 14.68 3.29
CA THR A 74 27.73 15.80 3.85
C THR A 74 26.93 17.09 3.99
N GLU A 75 25.98 17.35 3.07
CA GLU A 75 25.15 18.55 3.14
C GLU A 75 23.97 18.36 4.11
N PRO A 76 23.86 19.19 5.16
CA PRO A 76 22.82 19.03 6.19
C PRO A 76 21.40 19.10 5.64
N LEU A 77 21.18 19.84 4.55
CA LEU A 77 19.88 19.98 3.88
C LEU A 77 19.33 18.61 3.43
N TYR A 78 20.16 17.83 2.72
CA TYR A 78 19.71 16.55 2.14
C TYR A 78 19.50 15.49 3.21
N LEU A 79 20.35 15.49 4.24
CA LEU A 79 20.17 14.62 5.39
C LEU A 79 18.86 14.91 6.14
N GLN A 80 18.51 16.21 6.30
CA GLN A 80 17.24 16.61 6.90
C GLN A 80 16.05 16.15 6.05
N VAL A 81 16.12 16.27 4.71
CA VAL A 81 15.09 15.78 3.80
C VAL A 81 14.95 14.26 3.90
N PHE A 82 16.05 13.54 3.99
CA PHE A 82 16.05 12.08 4.16
C PHE A 82 15.34 11.66 5.47
N ILE A 83 15.76 12.22 6.60
CA ILE A 83 15.17 11.94 7.93
C ILE A 83 13.69 12.32 7.94
N ARG A 84 13.34 13.49 7.38
CA ARG A 84 11.94 13.93 7.28
C ARG A 84 11.09 12.98 6.46
N THR A 85 11.60 12.47 5.34
CA THR A 85 10.88 11.50 4.51
C THR A 85 10.57 10.25 5.29
N LEU A 86 11.56 9.70 6.02
CA LEU A 86 11.37 8.54 6.88
C LEU A 86 10.35 8.81 8.00
N TRP A 87 10.44 9.97 8.63
CA TRP A 87 9.53 10.36 9.71
C TRP A 87 8.09 10.50 9.20
N ILE A 88 7.88 11.22 8.08
CA ILE A 88 6.53 11.39 7.49
C ILE A 88 5.97 10.05 7.01
N ALA A 89 6.77 9.21 6.36
CA ALA A 89 6.34 7.89 5.92
C ALA A 89 5.94 6.99 7.11
N SER A 90 6.74 6.98 8.18
CA SER A 90 6.44 6.24 9.41
C SER A 90 5.18 6.77 10.09
N ALA A 91 5.08 8.08 10.28
CA ALA A 91 3.92 8.71 10.91
C ALA A 91 2.65 8.45 10.08
N CYS A 92 2.72 8.61 8.76
CA CYS A 92 1.60 8.31 7.85
C CYS A 92 1.14 6.85 7.97
N THR A 93 2.08 5.92 8.05
CA THR A 93 1.78 4.49 8.23
C THR A 93 1.08 4.23 9.55
N VAL A 94 1.56 4.82 10.64
CA VAL A 94 0.95 4.69 11.97
C VAL A 94 -0.46 5.30 12.00
N PHE A 95 -0.64 6.52 11.49
CA PHE A 95 -1.96 7.15 11.44
C PHE A 95 -2.93 6.38 10.53
N ALA A 96 -2.45 5.91 9.36
CA ALA A 96 -3.26 5.07 8.47
C ALA A 96 -3.66 3.74 9.14
N LEU A 97 -2.80 3.14 9.97
CA LEU A 97 -3.12 1.94 10.75
C LEU A 97 -4.16 2.23 11.83
N ILE A 98 -3.95 3.28 12.62
CA ILE A 98 -4.88 3.65 13.72
C ILE A 98 -6.28 3.94 13.18
N LEU A 99 -6.39 4.68 12.07
CA LEU A 99 -7.66 5.02 11.45
C LEU A 99 -8.22 3.87 10.60
N GLY A 100 -7.35 3.14 9.92
CA GLY A 100 -7.73 2.09 8.97
C GLY A 100 -8.17 0.79 9.63
N TYR A 101 -7.56 0.41 10.77
CA TYR A 101 -7.91 -0.86 11.44
C TYR A 101 -9.38 -0.92 11.89
N PRO A 102 -9.94 0.12 12.58
CA PRO A 102 -11.37 0.15 12.92
C PRO A 102 -12.27 0.07 11.69
N VAL A 103 -11.93 0.77 10.61
CA VAL A 103 -12.69 0.75 9.35
C VAL A 103 -12.64 -0.65 8.72
N ALA A 104 -11.46 -1.28 8.67
CA ALA A 104 -11.29 -2.64 8.18
C ALA A 104 -12.09 -3.65 9.01
N MET A 105 -12.12 -3.48 10.34
CA MET A 105 -12.92 -4.32 11.23
C MET A 105 -14.42 -4.16 10.96
N LEU A 106 -14.89 -2.94 10.73
CA LEU A 106 -16.27 -2.66 10.36
C LEU A 106 -16.63 -3.35 9.03
N MET A 107 -15.76 -3.24 8.02
CA MET A 107 -15.94 -3.89 6.71
C MET A 107 -15.92 -5.42 6.77
N ALA A 108 -15.17 -6.00 7.70
CA ALA A 108 -15.00 -7.45 7.78
C ALA A 108 -16.07 -8.14 8.65
N ARG A 109 -16.50 -7.50 9.73
CA ARG A 109 -17.32 -8.13 10.78
C ARG A 109 -18.79 -7.73 10.77
N HIS A 110 -19.13 -6.57 10.26
CA HIS A 110 -20.50 -6.13 10.18
C HIS A 110 -21.08 -6.45 8.80
N GLY A 111 -22.18 -7.19 8.78
CA GLY A 111 -23.00 -7.35 7.57
C GLY A 111 -23.93 -6.14 7.35
N GLY A 112 -24.57 -6.08 6.17
CA GLY A 112 -25.60 -5.10 5.87
C GLY A 112 -25.08 -3.72 5.45
N LYS A 113 -25.95 -2.71 5.60
CA LYS A 113 -25.77 -1.36 5.01
C LYS A 113 -24.51 -0.63 5.51
N PHE A 114 -24.12 -0.83 6.78
CA PHE A 114 -22.93 -0.19 7.35
C PHE A 114 -21.62 -0.69 6.75
N ALA A 115 -21.48 -2.00 6.52
CA ALA A 115 -20.30 -2.54 5.87
C ALA A 115 -20.18 -2.06 4.41
N ILE A 116 -21.31 -2.00 3.70
CA ILE A 116 -21.37 -1.48 2.32
C ILE A 116 -20.95 -0.01 2.31
N PHE A 117 -21.51 0.79 3.21
CA PHE A 117 -21.18 2.22 3.33
C PHE A 117 -19.69 2.43 3.64
N ALA A 118 -19.14 1.72 4.63
CA ALA A 118 -17.72 1.79 4.95
C ALA A 118 -16.83 1.39 3.75
N THR A 119 -17.23 0.33 3.04
CA THR A 119 -16.53 -0.11 1.82
C THR A 119 -16.57 0.97 0.73
N MET A 120 -17.71 1.59 0.50
CA MET A 120 -17.82 2.68 -0.47
C MET A 120 -16.98 3.89 -0.07
N CYS A 121 -16.99 4.29 1.21
CA CYS A 121 -16.15 5.39 1.70
C CYS A 121 -14.64 5.14 1.48
N VAL A 122 -14.20 3.89 1.51
CA VAL A 122 -12.82 3.51 1.25
C VAL A 122 -12.52 3.41 -0.25
N LEU A 123 -13.45 2.85 -1.05
CA LEU A 123 -13.22 2.58 -2.48
C LEU A 123 -13.42 3.82 -3.36
N ILE A 124 -14.45 4.65 -3.09
CA ILE A 124 -14.74 5.84 -3.91
C ILE A 124 -13.50 6.75 -4.05
N PRO A 125 -12.75 7.07 -2.98
CA PRO A 125 -11.54 7.85 -3.11
C PRO A 125 -10.48 7.24 -4.04
N LEU A 126 -10.42 5.91 -4.21
CA LEU A 126 -9.45 5.29 -5.12
C LEU A 126 -9.71 5.64 -6.60
N TRP A 127 -10.96 5.88 -6.98
CA TRP A 127 -11.32 6.26 -8.35
C TRP A 127 -11.13 7.76 -8.64
N THR A 128 -10.93 8.57 -7.61
CA THR A 128 -10.64 10.00 -7.78
C THR A 128 -9.14 10.23 -7.96
N SER A 129 -8.78 11.20 -8.79
CA SER A 129 -7.38 11.59 -8.99
C SER A 129 -6.73 12.04 -7.68
N VAL A 130 -5.49 11.60 -7.44
CA VAL A 130 -4.67 12.05 -6.31
C VAL A 130 -4.50 13.57 -6.34
N LEU A 131 -4.36 14.15 -7.53
CA LEU A 131 -4.18 15.57 -7.73
C LEU A 131 -5.43 16.35 -7.27
N VAL A 132 -6.62 15.90 -7.66
CA VAL A 132 -7.89 16.52 -7.23
C VAL A 132 -8.04 16.45 -5.70
N ARG A 133 -7.75 15.31 -5.10
CA ARG A 133 -7.78 15.17 -3.63
C ARG A 133 -6.79 16.09 -2.93
N SER A 134 -5.59 16.22 -3.48
CA SER A 134 -4.57 17.11 -2.91
C SER A 134 -4.99 18.59 -3.03
N TYR A 135 -5.57 19.01 -4.16
CA TYR A 135 -6.12 20.36 -4.29
C TYR A 135 -7.30 20.61 -3.34
N ALA A 136 -8.17 19.63 -3.13
CA ALA A 136 -9.24 19.76 -2.14
C ALA A 136 -8.68 20.03 -0.74
N TRP A 137 -7.60 19.34 -0.35
CA TRP A 137 -6.90 19.61 0.92
C TRP A 137 -6.25 21.00 0.95
N VAL A 138 -5.69 21.50 -0.18
CA VAL A 138 -5.18 22.88 -0.26
C VAL A 138 -6.29 23.87 0.08
N ILE A 139 -7.46 23.77 -0.57
CA ILE A 139 -8.61 24.66 -0.34
C ILE A 139 -9.11 24.58 1.11
N VAL A 140 -9.16 23.39 1.69
CA VAL A 140 -9.62 23.18 3.08
C VAL A 140 -8.66 23.78 4.11
N LEU A 141 -7.33 23.68 3.86
CA LEU A 141 -6.27 24.10 4.78
C LEU A 141 -5.76 25.52 4.55
N GLU A 142 -6.22 26.18 3.49
CA GLU A 142 -5.82 27.55 3.18
C GLU A 142 -6.15 28.53 4.32
N ARG A 143 -5.50 29.69 4.32
CA ARG A 143 -5.66 30.70 5.36
C ARG A 143 -7.13 31.17 5.51
N ASN A 144 -7.82 31.30 4.39
CA ASN A 144 -9.26 31.60 4.35
C ASN A 144 -10.11 30.35 4.03
N GLY A 145 -9.51 29.15 4.24
CA GLY A 145 -10.13 27.87 3.96
C GLY A 145 -11.19 27.47 4.99
N LEU A 146 -11.83 26.35 4.71
CA LEU A 146 -12.99 25.88 5.48
C LEU A 146 -12.69 25.71 6.98
N ILE A 147 -11.53 25.15 7.34
CA ILE A 147 -11.16 24.91 8.74
C ILE A 147 -10.99 26.23 9.50
N ASN A 148 -10.20 27.16 8.97
CA ASN A 148 -9.97 28.45 9.59
C ASN A 148 -11.27 29.27 9.72
N SER A 149 -12.08 29.29 8.65
CA SER A 149 -13.37 30.00 8.65
C SER A 149 -14.33 29.44 9.72
N TRP A 150 -14.41 28.11 9.85
CA TRP A 150 -15.22 27.46 10.85
C TRP A 150 -14.73 27.72 12.29
N LEU A 151 -13.41 27.67 12.54
CA LEU A 151 -12.82 27.95 13.83
C LEU A 151 -13.04 29.41 14.26
N MET A 152 -12.87 30.37 13.34
CA MET A 152 -13.11 31.79 13.59
C MET A 152 -14.60 32.08 13.84
N ALA A 153 -15.50 31.49 13.05
CA ALA A 153 -16.94 31.64 13.24
C ALA A 153 -17.44 31.11 14.60
N ARG A 154 -16.73 30.14 15.20
CA ARG A 154 -17.00 29.62 16.54
C ARG A 154 -16.28 30.39 17.66
N GLY A 155 -15.49 31.41 17.32
CA GLY A 155 -14.71 32.17 18.30
C GLY A 155 -13.57 31.37 18.96
N LEU A 156 -13.18 30.22 18.38
CA LEU A 156 -12.12 29.37 18.91
C LEU A 156 -10.72 29.93 18.64
N ILE A 157 -10.58 30.73 17.60
CA ILE A 157 -9.34 31.42 17.23
C ILE A 157 -9.67 32.86 16.83
N SER A 158 -8.74 33.77 17.15
CA SER A 158 -8.83 35.20 16.79
C SER A 158 -8.15 35.52 15.47
N GLN A 159 -7.23 34.66 15.01
CA GLN A 159 -6.51 34.81 13.76
C GLN A 159 -6.40 33.46 13.05
N PRO A 160 -6.38 33.44 11.70
CA PRO A 160 -6.28 32.21 10.93
C PRO A 160 -4.95 31.49 11.16
N LEU A 161 -4.99 30.22 11.45
CA LEU A 161 -3.83 29.34 11.65
C LEU A 161 -3.13 29.08 10.31
N LYS A 162 -1.80 29.02 10.34
CA LYS A 162 -1.01 28.58 9.19
C LYS A 162 -1.01 27.05 9.14
N LEU A 163 -2.03 26.47 8.54
CA LEU A 163 -2.17 25.01 8.38
C LEU A 163 -1.44 24.52 7.11
N LEU A 164 -1.60 25.20 6.00
CA LEU A 164 -0.99 24.88 4.72
C LEU A 164 0.55 25.11 4.75
N TYR A 165 1.28 24.37 3.94
CA TYR A 165 2.75 24.37 3.87
C TYR A 165 3.43 23.92 5.17
N THR A 166 2.83 22.97 5.86
CA THR A 166 3.35 22.36 7.08
C THR A 166 3.49 20.85 6.95
N ASN A 167 4.35 20.23 7.78
CA ASN A 167 4.44 18.77 7.85
C ASN A 167 3.09 18.12 8.24
N GLY A 168 2.29 18.81 9.05
CA GLY A 168 0.95 18.34 9.45
C GLY A 168 -0.02 18.27 8.28
N ALA A 169 -0.03 19.27 7.38
CA ALA A 169 -0.85 19.25 6.17
C ALA A 169 -0.47 18.09 5.25
N VAL A 170 0.83 17.91 5.02
CA VAL A 170 1.35 16.80 4.21
C VAL A 170 0.95 15.45 4.83
N LEU A 171 1.16 15.28 6.13
CA LEU A 171 0.84 14.05 6.85
C LEU A 171 -0.65 13.71 6.78
N MET A 172 -1.52 14.70 7.05
CA MET A 172 -2.98 14.52 7.02
C MET A 172 -3.47 14.12 5.62
N ALA A 173 -3.05 14.85 4.59
CA ALA A 173 -3.46 14.59 3.23
C ALA A 173 -2.92 13.25 2.70
N MET A 174 -1.64 12.92 2.97
CA MET A 174 -1.04 11.63 2.61
C MET A 174 -1.75 10.47 3.32
N THR A 175 -2.03 10.60 4.62
CA THR A 175 -2.76 9.58 5.37
C THR A 175 -4.13 9.31 4.75
N HIS A 176 -4.89 10.35 4.40
CA HIS A 176 -6.18 10.20 3.73
C HIS A 176 -6.05 9.51 2.37
N VAL A 177 -5.07 9.90 1.56
CA VAL A 177 -4.87 9.33 0.22
C VAL A 177 -4.45 7.86 0.29
N LEU A 178 -3.61 7.50 1.28
CA LEU A 178 -3.05 6.15 1.43
C LEU A 178 -3.91 5.22 2.31
N LEU A 179 -4.93 5.75 2.99
CA LEU A 179 -5.80 4.99 3.89
C LEU A 179 -6.40 3.72 3.25
N PRO A 180 -6.91 3.72 2.01
CA PRO A 180 -7.45 2.53 1.38
C PRO A 180 -6.44 1.38 1.27
N PHE A 181 -5.18 1.71 1.02
CA PHE A 181 -4.10 0.71 0.88
C PHE A 181 -3.73 0.06 2.23
N MET A 182 -4.08 0.69 3.34
CA MET A 182 -4.01 0.09 4.69
C MET A 182 -5.24 -0.77 4.97
N VAL A 183 -6.43 -0.24 4.67
CA VAL A 183 -7.72 -0.86 5.04
C VAL A 183 -7.94 -2.18 4.31
N LEU A 184 -7.67 -2.23 3.00
CA LEU A 184 -8.01 -3.39 2.18
C LEU A 184 -7.26 -4.68 2.58
N PRO A 185 -5.93 -4.69 2.78
CA PRO A 185 -5.23 -5.89 3.26
C PRO A 185 -5.70 -6.34 4.64
N ILE A 186 -5.94 -5.40 5.56
CA ILE A 186 -6.43 -5.70 6.91
C ILE A 186 -7.82 -6.29 6.85
N ALA A 187 -8.74 -5.70 6.07
CA ALA A 187 -10.10 -6.22 5.90
C ALA A 187 -10.11 -7.63 5.29
N THR A 188 -9.23 -7.90 4.33
CA THR A 188 -9.07 -9.23 3.74
C THR A 188 -8.58 -10.25 4.76
N ALA A 189 -7.56 -9.91 5.56
CA ALA A 189 -7.07 -10.78 6.61
C ALA A 189 -8.12 -11.01 7.70
N LEU A 190 -8.87 -9.98 8.10
CA LEU A 190 -9.97 -10.12 9.08
C LEU A 190 -11.11 -11.01 8.58
N LYS A 191 -11.42 -10.98 7.27
CA LYS A 191 -12.44 -11.85 6.66
C LYS A 191 -12.01 -13.32 6.62
N SER A 192 -10.71 -13.61 6.58
CA SER A 192 -10.20 -14.98 6.61
C SER A 192 -10.16 -15.59 8.01
N VAL A 193 -10.38 -14.80 9.08
CA VAL A 193 -10.46 -15.30 10.45
C VAL A 193 -11.81 -16.01 10.65
N PRO A 194 -11.83 -17.33 10.99
CA PRO A 194 -13.06 -18.06 11.26
C PRO A 194 -13.87 -17.38 12.38
N PRO A 195 -15.17 -17.11 12.18
CA PRO A 195 -15.99 -16.36 13.14
C PRO A 195 -16.20 -17.14 14.45
N ASP A 196 -15.96 -18.44 14.45
CA ASP A 196 -16.14 -19.29 15.63
C ASP A 196 -15.02 -19.14 16.67
N LEU A 197 -13.80 -18.73 16.26
CA LEU A 197 -12.69 -18.50 17.19
C LEU A 197 -12.97 -17.35 18.18
N PRO A 198 -13.39 -16.15 17.74
CA PRO A 198 -13.79 -15.09 18.67
C PRO A 198 -15.00 -15.48 19.52
N LYS A 199 -15.99 -16.23 18.99
CA LYS A 199 -17.17 -16.68 19.74
C LYS A 199 -16.78 -17.68 20.83
N ALA A 200 -15.93 -18.67 20.52
CA ALA A 200 -15.42 -19.63 21.49
C ALA A 200 -14.70 -18.95 22.65
N ALA A 201 -13.85 -17.96 22.35
CA ALA A 201 -13.17 -17.18 23.39
C ALA A 201 -14.15 -16.40 24.30
N LEU A 202 -15.23 -15.83 23.73
CA LEU A 202 -16.29 -15.17 24.50
C LEU A 202 -17.04 -16.18 25.39
N ASN A 203 -17.37 -17.37 24.87
CA ASN A 203 -18.05 -18.44 25.62
C ASN A 203 -17.20 -18.96 26.78
N LEU A 204 -15.86 -18.91 26.67
CA LEU A 204 -14.92 -19.21 27.74
C LEU A 204 -14.76 -18.08 28.76
N GLY A 205 -15.56 -17.00 28.67
CA GLY A 205 -15.58 -15.89 29.63
C GLY A 205 -14.56 -14.77 29.33
N ALA A 206 -13.90 -14.78 28.17
CA ALA A 206 -13.01 -13.69 27.82
C ALA A 206 -13.81 -12.41 27.49
N SER A 207 -13.34 -11.26 27.98
CA SER A 207 -13.92 -9.96 27.61
C SER A 207 -13.67 -9.65 26.12
N ARG A 208 -14.51 -8.80 25.51
CA ARG A 208 -14.37 -8.37 24.10
C ARG A 208 -12.98 -7.78 23.79
N LEU A 209 -12.41 -7.05 24.73
CA LEU A 209 -11.07 -6.46 24.61
C LEU A 209 -9.99 -7.55 24.61
N ARG A 210 -10.13 -8.56 25.49
CA ARG A 210 -9.23 -9.70 25.54
C ARG A 210 -9.31 -10.53 24.23
N VAL A 211 -10.50 -10.77 23.72
CA VAL A 211 -10.69 -11.44 22.41
C VAL A 211 -10.04 -10.68 21.29
N PHE A 212 -10.13 -9.35 21.31
CA PHE A 212 -9.45 -8.51 20.31
C PHE A 212 -7.93 -8.72 20.34
N TRP A 213 -7.29 -8.55 21.50
CA TRP A 213 -5.84 -8.62 21.63
C TRP A 213 -5.29 -10.06 21.49
N SER A 214 -6.01 -11.09 21.95
CA SER A 214 -5.50 -12.47 21.99
C SER A 214 -5.90 -13.30 20.76
N VAL A 215 -6.95 -12.93 20.04
CA VAL A 215 -7.47 -13.71 18.90
C VAL A 215 -7.49 -12.88 17.62
N THR A 216 -8.22 -11.76 17.63
CA THR A 216 -8.49 -11.00 16.41
C THR A 216 -7.23 -10.34 15.84
N LEU A 217 -6.52 -9.60 16.68
CA LEU A 217 -5.32 -8.85 16.25
C LEU A 217 -4.20 -9.80 15.80
N PRO A 218 -3.82 -10.87 16.56
CA PRO A 218 -2.78 -11.80 16.10
C PRO A 218 -3.12 -12.49 14.77
N LEU A 219 -4.36 -12.92 14.58
CA LEU A 219 -4.78 -13.57 13.34
C LEU A 219 -4.86 -12.59 12.14
N SER A 220 -5.03 -11.30 12.40
CA SER A 220 -5.03 -10.26 11.36
C SER A 220 -3.65 -9.64 11.09
N LEU A 221 -2.61 -9.96 11.88
CA LEU A 221 -1.26 -9.42 11.72
C LEU A 221 -0.69 -9.54 10.29
N PRO A 222 -0.88 -10.64 9.54
CA PRO A 222 -0.41 -10.70 8.16
C PRO A 222 -0.98 -9.57 7.28
N GLY A 223 -2.26 -9.21 7.48
CA GLY A 223 -2.90 -8.09 6.80
C GLY A 223 -2.38 -6.74 7.27
N VAL A 224 -2.15 -6.58 8.58
CA VAL A 224 -1.55 -5.37 9.16
C VAL A 224 -0.16 -5.12 8.60
N PHE A 225 0.70 -6.14 8.60
CA PHE A 225 2.05 -6.02 8.05
C PHE A 225 2.04 -5.72 6.54
N ALA A 226 1.16 -6.38 5.78
CA ALA A 226 1.01 -6.10 4.35
C ALA A 226 0.56 -4.64 4.11
N GLY A 227 -0.45 -4.16 4.84
CA GLY A 227 -0.92 -2.78 4.76
C GLY A 227 0.16 -1.78 5.16
N CYS A 228 0.86 -2.00 6.27
CA CYS A 228 1.96 -1.15 6.73
C CYS A 228 3.09 -1.08 5.69
N LEU A 229 3.49 -2.21 5.11
CA LEU A 229 4.53 -2.24 4.08
C LEU A 229 4.12 -1.45 2.84
N ILE A 230 2.90 -1.67 2.34
CA ILE A 230 2.40 -0.97 1.14
C ILE A 230 2.34 0.54 1.40
N VAL A 231 1.72 0.97 2.50
CA VAL A 231 1.57 2.39 2.83
C VAL A 231 2.94 3.05 3.05
N PHE A 232 3.85 2.41 3.76
CA PHE A 232 5.18 2.95 4.02
C PHE A 232 5.99 3.13 2.74
N VAL A 233 6.06 2.11 1.89
CA VAL A 233 6.80 2.17 0.62
C VAL A 233 6.18 3.20 -0.33
N MET A 234 4.84 3.26 -0.41
CA MET A 234 4.17 4.29 -1.21
C MET A 234 4.45 5.70 -0.66
N ALA A 235 4.45 5.88 0.66
CA ALA A 235 4.71 7.17 1.29
C ALA A 235 6.15 7.67 1.05
N LEU A 236 7.14 6.78 0.99
CA LEU A 236 8.53 7.13 0.68
C LEU A 236 8.68 7.80 -0.71
N GLY A 237 7.98 7.28 -1.70
CA GLY A 237 8.01 7.78 -3.08
C GLY A 237 6.89 8.77 -3.42
N PHE A 238 6.12 9.23 -2.44
CA PHE A 238 4.96 10.07 -2.71
C PHE A 238 5.34 11.48 -3.10
N TYR A 239 4.98 11.89 -4.33
CA TYR A 239 5.37 13.16 -4.91
C TYR A 239 4.27 14.22 -4.86
N VAL A 240 3.07 13.90 -5.38
CA VAL A 240 2.02 14.89 -5.70
C VAL A 240 1.55 15.68 -4.48
N THR A 241 1.19 14.99 -3.40
CA THR A 241 0.65 15.65 -2.20
C THR A 241 1.70 16.51 -1.49
N PRO A 242 2.95 16.03 -1.23
CA PRO A 242 3.98 16.89 -0.67
C PRO A 242 4.36 18.07 -1.55
N ALA A 243 4.31 17.92 -2.88
CA ALA A 243 4.59 19.02 -3.81
C ALA A 243 3.55 20.15 -3.72
N LEU A 244 2.27 19.81 -3.51
CA LEU A 244 1.17 20.77 -3.45
C LEU A 244 0.95 21.35 -2.04
N LEU A 245 0.96 20.52 -1.00
CA LEU A 245 0.66 20.91 0.38
C LEU A 245 1.90 21.23 1.20
N GLY A 246 3.05 20.77 0.75
CA GLY A 246 4.34 21.07 1.36
C GLY A 246 4.87 22.43 0.90
N GLY A 247 5.88 22.93 1.58
CA GLY A 247 6.61 24.12 1.20
C GLY A 247 8.12 23.84 1.21
N PRO A 248 8.96 24.86 1.03
CA PRO A 248 10.42 24.69 1.01
C PRO A 248 10.99 24.00 2.26
N ARG A 249 10.30 24.15 3.40
CA ARG A 249 10.69 23.53 4.67
C ARG A 249 10.13 22.11 4.89
N THR A 250 9.33 21.60 3.94
CA THR A 250 8.65 20.28 4.07
C THR A 250 9.01 19.36 2.90
N LEU A 251 10.13 19.63 2.22
CA LEU A 251 10.64 18.80 1.13
C LEU A 251 10.81 17.35 1.59
N MET A 252 10.38 16.40 0.75
CA MET A 252 10.62 14.97 0.86
C MET A 252 11.54 14.52 -0.27
N LEU A 253 12.12 13.32 -0.18
CA LEU A 253 13.04 12.81 -1.22
C LEU A 253 12.42 12.81 -2.61
N ALA A 254 11.16 12.37 -2.76
CA ALA A 254 10.48 12.36 -4.05
C ALA A 254 10.30 13.78 -4.63
N THR A 255 9.96 14.77 -3.80
CA THR A 255 9.85 16.18 -4.25
C THR A 255 11.22 16.79 -4.56
N LEU A 256 12.24 16.40 -3.79
CA LEU A 256 13.63 16.82 -4.09
C LEU A 256 14.13 16.23 -5.41
N ILE A 257 13.84 14.97 -5.72
CA ILE A 257 14.14 14.36 -7.03
C ILE A 257 13.47 15.18 -8.15
N GLY A 258 12.18 15.50 -8.01
CA GLY A 258 11.46 16.32 -8.98
C GLY A 258 12.09 17.70 -9.16
N GLN A 259 12.45 18.37 -8.07
CA GLN A 259 13.12 19.66 -8.11
C GLN A 259 14.49 19.60 -8.82
N GLN A 260 15.32 18.61 -8.49
CA GLN A 260 16.63 18.45 -9.12
C GLN A 260 16.50 18.11 -10.61
N ALA A 261 15.56 17.24 -11.00
CA ALA A 261 15.40 16.79 -12.37
C ALA A 261 14.70 17.82 -13.28
N ILE A 262 13.67 18.52 -12.77
CA ILE A 262 12.79 19.36 -13.59
C ILE A 262 13.16 20.85 -13.50
N GLU A 263 13.42 21.35 -12.27
CA GLU A 263 13.69 22.77 -12.05
C GLU A 263 15.18 23.11 -12.23
N LEU A 264 16.06 22.28 -11.66
CA LEU A 264 17.50 22.52 -11.67
C LEU A 264 18.23 21.78 -12.80
N LEU A 265 17.53 20.87 -13.51
CA LEU A 265 18.09 20.06 -14.61
C LEU A 265 19.36 19.28 -14.22
N ASN A 266 19.52 18.99 -12.93
CA ASN A 266 20.64 18.25 -12.38
C ASN A 266 20.30 16.76 -12.32
N TRP A 267 20.27 16.12 -13.48
CA TRP A 267 19.93 14.71 -13.66
C TRP A 267 20.86 13.75 -12.91
N PRO A 268 22.20 13.98 -12.86
CA PRO A 268 23.11 13.09 -12.13
C PRO A 268 22.77 13.02 -10.64
N PHE A 269 22.53 14.16 -10.01
CA PHE A 269 22.17 14.20 -8.60
C PHE A 269 20.74 13.67 -8.33
N ALA A 270 19.79 13.97 -9.21
CA ALA A 270 18.45 13.37 -9.14
C ALA A 270 18.52 11.83 -9.22
N GLY A 271 19.40 11.30 -10.09
CA GLY A 271 19.69 9.87 -10.21
C GLY A 271 20.26 9.27 -8.93
N ALA A 272 21.21 9.96 -8.28
CA ALA A 272 21.78 9.52 -7.01
C ALA A 272 20.73 9.41 -5.89
N ILE A 273 19.88 10.45 -5.74
CA ILE A 273 18.78 10.44 -4.76
C ILE A 273 17.78 9.31 -5.08
N SER A 274 17.47 9.12 -6.37
CA SER A 274 16.56 8.06 -6.81
C SER A 274 17.09 6.66 -6.50
N LEU A 275 18.40 6.43 -6.68
CA LEU A 275 19.03 5.15 -6.34
C LEU A 275 18.99 4.88 -4.83
N VAL A 276 19.30 5.88 -4.01
CA VAL A 276 19.21 5.77 -2.55
C VAL A 276 17.79 5.45 -2.11
N LEU A 277 16.78 6.12 -2.68
CA LEU A 277 15.36 5.85 -2.39
C LEU A 277 14.95 4.43 -2.82
N LEU A 278 15.41 3.99 -3.99
CA LEU A 278 15.17 2.63 -4.51
C LEU A 278 15.78 1.57 -3.59
N VAL A 279 17.05 1.71 -3.24
CA VAL A 279 17.75 0.76 -2.35
C VAL A 279 17.09 0.72 -0.97
N LEU A 280 16.71 1.88 -0.44
CA LEU A 280 15.97 1.98 0.84
C LEU A 280 14.63 1.23 0.78
N SER A 281 13.81 1.49 -0.24
CA SER A 281 12.48 0.86 -0.38
C SER A 281 12.59 -0.65 -0.61
N LEU A 282 13.54 -1.12 -1.40
CA LEU A 282 13.82 -2.54 -1.60
C LEU A 282 14.33 -3.20 -0.32
N GLY A 283 15.27 -2.56 0.38
CA GLY A 283 15.81 -3.06 1.66
C GLY A 283 14.71 -3.25 2.70
N ILE A 284 13.84 -2.26 2.86
CA ILE A 284 12.67 -2.36 3.76
C ILE A 284 11.73 -3.48 3.32
N THR A 285 11.41 -3.57 2.03
CA THR A 285 10.54 -4.62 1.49
C THR A 285 11.09 -6.02 1.74
N VAL A 286 12.39 -6.22 1.53
CA VAL A 286 13.05 -7.51 1.77
C VAL A 286 13.07 -7.84 3.26
N THR A 287 13.36 -6.86 4.12
CA THR A 287 13.35 -7.03 5.58
C THR A 287 11.98 -7.44 6.09
N PHE A 288 10.93 -6.73 5.68
CA PHE A 288 9.55 -7.09 6.02
C PHE A 288 9.16 -8.49 5.55
N LYS A 289 9.53 -8.87 4.31
CA LYS A 289 9.27 -10.22 3.79
C LYS A 289 9.99 -11.30 4.60
N ARG A 290 11.21 -11.04 5.07
CA ARG A 290 11.95 -11.98 5.90
C ARG A 290 11.31 -12.14 7.27
N LEU A 291 10.87 -11.04 7.90
CA LEU A 291 10.17 -11.06 9.19
C LEU A 291 8.86 -11.87 9.09
N LEU A 292 8.06 -11.68 8.04
CA LEU A 292 6.81 -12.42 7.82
C LEU A 292 7.02 -13.93 7.55
N LYS A 293 8.16 -14.34 6.98
CA LYS A 293 8.48 -15.75 6.81
C LYS A 293 8.88 -16.43 8.12
N LEU A 294 9.54 -15.72 9.02
CA LEU A 294 9.92 -16.24 10.34
C LEU A 294 8.66 -16.60 11.16
N ASP A 295 7.61 -15.80 11.08
CA ASP A 295 6.35 -16.07 11.78
C ASP A 295 5.61 -17.32 11.26
N ARG A 296 5.80 -17.69 9.99
CA ARG A 296 5.21 -18.93 9.43
C ARG A 296 5.95 -20.21 9.88
N VAL A 297 7.21 -20.12 10.20
CA VAL A 297 8.02 -21.25 10.71
C VAL A 297 7.68 -21.53 12.18
N VAL A 298 7.39 -20.48 12.96
CA VAL A 298 7.03 -20.61 14.38
C VAL A 298 5.57 -21.06 14.58
N ALA A 299 4.70 -20.90 13.59
CA ALA A 299 3.28 -21.29 13.68
C ALA A 299 3.00 -22.76 13.26
N HIS A 300 4.03 -23.53 12.90
CA HIS A 300 3.91 -24.95 12.48
C HIS A 300 4.62 -25.94 13.43
N ASP A 301 5.18 -25.47 14.55
CA ASP A 301 5.60 -26.28 15.70
C ASP A 301 4.57 -26.11 16.84
#